data_355539dd3812c01df13c86e673ab7b23
#
_entry.id   355539dd3812c01df13c86e673ab7b23
#
_cell.length_a   1.000
_cell.length_b   1.000
_cell.length_c   1.000
_cell.angle_alpha   90.00
_cell.angle_beta   90.00
_cell.angle_gamma   90.00
#
_symmetry.space_group_name_H-M   'P 1'
#
loop_
_entity.id
_entity.type
_entity.pdbx_description
1 polymer ?
#
loop_
_entity_poly.entity_id
_entity_poly.type
_entity_poly.pdbx_seq_one_letter_code
_entity_poly.pdbx_strand_id
1 'polypeptide(L)'
;VRVIVVGAGVVGTMHAWHAVERGHEVVQIERESEARGASLRNFGQIWVSGRAGGEELETALRARELWEGIGARVPGIGFRANGSLTLVRTERERAVAEAALARPDAAARGYKLFAPDEARALNPALRGDFAAALWCERDAAVEPRTAQLRLREELLKSPRYTFLPGREVRDVVGPAAVRDDHGDVHTGDAVVLCTGAWLGGLVRELAPDLPVRRVRLQMMQTDPLGEPLTTSVADADSFRYYPAYRSPELDALNAGQEQPPTAAAHKMQLLMVQRADGGLTIGDTHEYEHPFAFDTVEDPYDHLTEVVEGFLGRPLPKVRRRWAGVYAQCVDTSRVVHRERVGDGVWLVTGPGGRGMTCSPAIAEQTADELGW
;
A
#
# COMPACT_ATOMS: atom_id res chain seq x y z
N VAL A 1 17.05 -22.80 9.41
CA VAL A 1 17.69 -21.77 8.54
C VAL A 1 17.74 -20.47 9.32
N ARG A 2 18.81 -19.69 9.14
CA ARG A 2 18.94 -18.34 9.67
C ARG A 2 18.81 -17.32 8.53
N VAL A 3 17.82 -16.43 8.63
CA VAL A 3 17.52 -15.43 7.62
C VAL A 3 17.88 -14.04 8.15
N ILE A 4 18.66 -13.28 7.38
CA ILE A 4 18.96 -11.89 7.66
C ILE A 4 17.99 -11.03 6.80
N VAL A 5 17.16 -10.22 7.45
CA VAL A 5 16.24 -9.32 6.78
C VAL A 5 16.72 -7.88 6.97
N VAL A 6 17.00 -7.18 5.88
CA VAL A 6 17.46 -5.79 5.91
C VAL A 6 16.29 -4.86 5.55
N GLY A 7 15.89 -4.03 6.51
CA GLY A 7 14.75 -3.14 6.45
C GLY A 7 13.56 -3.65 7.28
N ALA A 8 12.94 -2.75 8.04
CA ALA A 8 11.78 -3.04 8.88
C ALA A 8 10.48 -2.36 8.40
N GLY A 9 10.42 -1.97 7.12
CA GLY A 9 9.18 -1.64 6.47
C GLY A 9 8.27 -2.86 6.32
N VAL A 10 7.05 -2.68 5.78
CA VAL A 10 6.07 -3.78 5.68
C VAL A 10 6.60 -4.98 4.90
N VAL A 11 7.37 -4.74 3.82
CA VAL A 11 7.94 -5.84 3.02
C VAL A 11 8.91 -6.67 3.87
N GLY A 12 9.90 -6.03 4.52
CA GLY A 12 10.85 -6.74 5.37
C GLY A 12 10.21 -7.39 6.60
N THR A 13 9.25 -6.70 7.23
CA THR A 13 8.54 -7.26 8.39
C THR A 13 7.74 -8.51 8.03
N MET A 14 7.13 -8.57 6.84
CA MET A 14 6.42 -9.76 6.39
C MET A 14 7.38 -10.91 6.03
N HIS A 15 8.58 -10.62 5.51
CA HIS A 15 9.61 -11.66 5.33
C HIS A 15 10.05 -12.22 6.68
N ALA A 16 10.30 -11.35 7.66
CA ALA A 16 10.61 -11.80 9.03
C ALA A 16 9.47 -12.62 9.65
N TRP A 17 8.22 -12.18 9.44
CA TRP A 17 7.03 -12.89 9.91
C TRP A 17 6.96 -14.31 9.38
N HIS A 18 6.98 -14.49 8.05
CA HIS A 18 6.91 -15.82 7.43
C HIS A 18 8.08 -16.72 7.83
N ALA A 19 9.29 -16.18 7.92
CA ALA A 19 10.45 -16.95 8.34
C ALA A 19 10.30 -17.46 9.80
N VAL A 20 9.85 -16.60 10.72
CA VAL A 20 9.61 -16.99 12.12
C VAL A 20 8.47 -18.03 12.22
N GLU A 21 7.37 -17.83 11.50
CA GLU A 21 6.24 -18.76 11.47
C GLU A 21 6.63 -20.15 10.95
N ARG A 22 7.56 -20.21 10.03
CA ARG A 22 8.13 -21.45 9.48
C ARG A 22 9.23 -22.06 10.36
N GLY A 23 9.48 -21.47 11.54
CA GLY A 23 10.43 -21.99 12.52
C GLY A 23 11.89 -21.61 12.29
N HIS A 24 12.15 -20.61 11.43
CA HIS A 24 13.49 -20.13 11.14
C HIS A 24 13.97 -19.07 12.14
N GLU A 25 15.28 -18.95 12.30
CA GLU A 25 15.91 -17.86 13.04
C GLU A 25 15.98 -16.62 12.15
N VAL A 26 15.62 -15.45 12.68
CA VAL A 26 15.60 -14.20 11.94
C VAL A 26 16.37 -13.12 12.68
N VAL A 27 17.26 -12.43 11.97
CA VAL A 27 17.85 -11.16 12.39
C VAL A 27 17.35 -10.08 11.45
N GLN A 28 16.53 -9.16 11.95
CA GLN A 28 16.04 -8.02 11.18
C GLN A 28 16.81 -6.77 11.56
N ILE A 29 17.39 -6.11 10.54
CA ILE A 29 18.26 -4.94 10.70
C ILE A 29 17.56 -3.72 10.11
N GLU A 30 17.42 -2.63 10.87
CA GLU A 30 16.80 -1.39 10.43
C GLU A 30 17.74 -0.20 10.73
N ARG A 31 17.98 0.64 9.73
CA ARG A 31 18.87 1.79 9.85
C ARG A 31 18.36 2.87 10.81
N GLU A 32 17.07 3.02 10.89
CA GLU A 32 16.41 3.95 11.82
C GLU A 32 16.05 3.21 13.12
N SER A 33 15.60 3.96 14.13
CA SER A 33 15.03 3.35 15.34
C SER A 33 13.79 2.53 15.05
N GLU A 34 13.06 2.90 14.00
CA GLU A 34 11.86 2.25 13.46
C GLU A 34 11.73 2.57 11.97
N ALA A 35 10.94 1.79 11.23
CA ALA A 35 10.62 2.12 9.85
C ALA A 35 10.04 3.55 9.73
N ARG A 36 10.52 4.33 8.77
CA ARG A 36 10.11 5.74 8.54
C ARG A 36 9.63 6.00 7.11
N GLY A 37 9.67 4.99 6.25
CA GLY A 37 9.35 5.10 4.84
C GLY A 37 7.86 4.96 4.51
N ALA A 38 7.59 4.44 3.31
CA ALA A 38 6.25 4.30 2.74
C ALA A 38 5.27 3.52 3.61
N SER A 39 5.76 2.56 4.41
CA SER A 39 4.92 1.70 5.25
C SER A 39 4.11 2.45 6.31
N LEU A 40 4.56 3.65 6.71
CA LEU A 40 3.86 4.50 7.68
C LEU A 40 3.13 5.68 7.01
N ARG A 41 3.36 5.92 5.73
CA ARG A 41 2.93 7.11 4.99
C ARG A 41 1.91 6.80 3.92
N ASN A 42 1.08 5.78 4.13
CA ASN A 42 0.05 5.28 3.21
C ASN A 42 -1.33 5.25 3.90
N PHE A 43 -2.35 4.84 3.15
CA PHE A 43 -3.74 4.76 3.63
C PHE A 43 -3.99 3.62 4.61
N GLY A 44 -3.11 2.64 4.68
CA GLY A 44 -3.39 1.38 5.39
C GLY A 44 -4.43 0.52 4.69
N GLN A 45 -4.70 0.75 3.42
CA GLN A 45 -5.66 -0.05 2.66
C GLN A 45 -5.06 -1.38 2.22
N ILE A 46 -5.86 -2.43 2.39
CA ILE A 46 -5.68 -3.72 1.75
C ILE A 46 -6.59 -3.70 0.53
N TRP A 47 -6.06 -3.22 -0.59
CA TRP A 47 -6.81 -2.80 -1.76
C TRP A 47 -6.81 -3.90 -2.82
N VAL A 48 -7.92 -4.62 -2.95
CA VAL A 48 -8.14 -5.69 -3.92
C VAL A 48 -8.83 -5.14 -5.18
N SER A 49 -9.74 -4.18 -5.01
CA SER A 49 -10.63 -3.66 -6.04
C SER A 49 -9.89 -3.13 -7.28
N GLY A 50 -8.77 -2.43 -7.09
CA GLY A 50 -8.03 -1.80 -8.20
C GLY A 50 -7.00 -2.70 -8.88
N ARG A 51 -6.80 -3.95 -8.45
CA ARG A 51 -5.70 -4.81 -8.93
C ARG A 51 -6.01 -5.41 -10.29
N ALA A 52 -5.01 -5.49 -11.17
CA ALA A 52 -5.14 -6.16 -12.46
C ALA A 52 -5.54 -7.63 -12.26
N GLY A 53 -6.31 -8.19 -13.20
CA GLY A 53 -6.62 -9.62 -13.20
C GLY A 53 -5.37 -10.49 -13.35
N GLY A 54 -5.47 -11.77 -12.98
CA GLY A 54 -4.36 -12.71 -12.97
C GLY A 54 -3.47 -12.58 -11.73
N GLU A 55 -2.16 -12.68 -11.88
CA GLU A 55 -1.19 -12.76 -10.79
C GLU A 55 -1.33 -11.63 -9.75
N GLU A 56 -1.57 -10.40 -10.19
CA GLU A 56 -1.72 -9.27 -9.26
C GLU A 56 -2.95 -9.43 -8.37
N LEU A 57 -4.08 -9.83 -8.93
CA LEU A 57 -5.30 -10.10 -8.17
C LEU A 57 -5.15 -11.30 -7.24
N GLU A 58 -4.56 -12.40 -7.74
CA GLU A 58 -4.31 -13.60 -6.94
C GLU A 58 -3.42 -13.29 -5.74
N THR A 59 -2.34 -12.54 -5.97
CA THR A 59 -1.45 -12.07 -4.90
C THR A 59 -2.19 -11.18 -3.89
N ALA A 60 -3.03 -10.26 -4.37
CA ALA A 60 -3.80 -9.38 -3.49
C ALA A 60 -4.85 -10.12 -2.67
N LEU A 61 -5.56 -11.08 -3.26
CA LEU A 61 -6.54 -11.92 -2.56
C LEU A 61 -5.85 -12.79 -1.50
N ARG A 62 -4.74 -13.43 -1.86
CA ARG A 62 -3.95 -14.20 -0.89
C ARG A 62 -3.44 -13.33 0.25
N ALA A 63 -2.91 -12.17 -0.07
CA ALA A 63 -2.44 -11.21 0.94
C ALA A 63 -3.58 -10.73 1.86
N ARG A 64 -4.77 -10.52 1.32
CA ARG A 64 -5.96 -10.15 2.09
C ARG A 64 -6.32 -11.22 3.13
N GLU A 65 -6.27 -12.52 2.76
CA GLU A 65 -6.48 -13.64 3.69
C GLU A 65 -5.40 -13.68 4.79
N LEU A 66 -4.14 -13.50 4.40
CA LEU A 66 -3.02 -13.45 5.35
C LEU A 66 -3.17 -12.29 6.33
N TRP A 67 -3.54 -11.09 5.85
CA TRP A 67 -3.81 -9.93 6.71
C TRP A 67 -4.94 -10.19 7.72
N GLU A 68 -5.99 -10.87 7.31
CA GLU A 68 -7.09 -11.24 8.21
C GLU A 68 -6.62 -12.19 9.32
N GLY A 69 -5.86 -13.23 8.96
CA GLY A 69 -5.25 -14.15 9.92
C GLY A 69 -4.27 -13.46 10.88
N ILE A 70 -3.43 -12.57 10.35
CA ILE A 70 -2.52 -11.76 11.16
C ILE A 70 -3.31 -10.82 12.09
N GLY A 71 -4.37 -10.19 11.59
CA GLY A 71 -5.23 -9.30 12.38
C GLY A 71 -5.95 -9.98 13.51
N ALA A 72 -6.40 -11.22 13.31
CA ALA A 72 -7.00 -12.04 14.36
C ALA A 72 -6.00 -12.35 15.48
N ARG A 73 -4.73 -12.58 15.14
CA ARG A 73 -3.66 -12.88 16.09
C ARG A 73 -3.06 -11.62 16.74
N VAL A 74 -2.98 -10.52 16.00
CA VAL A 74 -2.40 -9.25 16.45
C VAL A 74 -3.43 -8.11 16.27
N PRO A 75 -4.45 -8.02 17.14
CA PRO A 75 -5.52 -7.02 17.00
C PRO A 75 -5.01 -5.58 16.94
N GLY A 76 -3.84 -5.32 17.53
CA GLY A 76 -3.21 -3.99 17.55
C GLY A 76 -2.82 -3.44 16.17
N ILE A 77 -2.81 -4.25 15.09
CA ILE A 77 -2.62 -3.74 13.73
C ILE A 77 -3.86 -3.03 13.19
N GLY A 78 -5.00 -3.14 13.86
CA GLY A 78 -6.26 -2.48 13.49
C GLY A 78 -6.86 -3.00 12.19
N PHE A 79 -6.75 -4.31 11.90
CA PHE A 79 -7.36 -4.90 10.72
C PHE A 79 -8.88 -4.77 10.76
N ARG A 80 -9.44 -4.29 9.67
CA ARG A 80 -10.88 -4.12 9.46
C ARG A 80 -11.28 -4.64 8.08
N ALA A 81 -12.17 -5.62 8.03
CA ALA A 81 -12.80 -6.08 6.79
C ALA A 81 -13.97 -5.14 6.42
N ASN A 82 -13.66 -3.87 6.19
CA ASN A 82 -14.65 -2.80 6.04
C ASN A 82 -15.06 -2.52 4.59
N GLY A 83 -14.47 -3.21 3.62
CA GLY A 83 -14.74 -3.00 2.21
C GLY A 83 -14.45 -1.59 1.71
N SER A 84 -14.86 -1.30 0.49
CA SER A 84 -14.76 0.04 -0.08
C SER A 84 -15.96 0.41 -0.94
N LEU A 85 -16.25 1.69 -1.04
CA LEU A 85 -17.20 2.29 -1.98
C LEU A 85 -16.44 3.24 -2.90
N THR A 86 -16.44 2.96 -4.21
CA THR A 86 -15.99 3.92 -5.23
C THR A 86 -17.20 4.68 -5.73
N LEU A 87 -17.27 5.96 -5.40
CA LEU A 87 -18.42 6.80 -5.70
C LEU A 87 -18.34 7.36 -7.11
N VAL A 88 -19.43 7.24 -7.87
CA VAL A 88 -19.56 7.74 -9.23
C VAL A 88 -20.61 8.84 -9.31
N ARG A 89 -20.37 9.87 -10.13
CA ARG A 89 -21.22 11.07 -10.26
C ARG A 89 -21.91 11.16 -11.60
N THR A 90 -21.35 10.57 -12.65
CA THR A 90 -21.82 10.69 -14.02
C THR A 90 -22.19 9.34 -14.62
N GLU A 91 -23.02 9.35 -15.67
CA GLU A 91 -23.36 8.12 -16.41
C GLU A 91 -22.14 7.46 -17.06
N ARG A 92 -21.14 8.24 -17.48
CA ARG A 92 -19.90 7.68 -18.03
C ARG A 92 -19.07 6.95 -16.97
N GLU A 93 -18.96 7.51 -15.77
CA GLU A 93 -18.31 6.85 -14.64
C GLU A 93 -19.09 5.59 -14.21
N ARG A 94 -20.43 5.66 -14.23
CA ARG A 94 -21.29 4.50 -13.94
C ARG A 94 -21.07 3.37 -14.93
N ALA A 95 -20.96 3.68 -16.23
CA ALA A 95 -20.68 2.68 -17.26
C ALA A 95 -19.37 1.92 -16.99
N VAL A 96 -18.33 2.59 -16.50
CA VAL A 96 -17.07 1.92 -16.09
C VAL A 96 -17.30 0.98 -14.91
N ALA A 97 -18.09 1.40 -13.92
CA ALA A 97 -18.44 0.54 -12.79
C ALA A 97 -19.24 -0.70 -13.22
N GLU A 98 -20.18 -0.52 -14.15
CA GLU A 98 -20.97 -1.63 -14.74
C GLU A 98 -20.08 -2.59 -15.55
N ALA A 99 -19.11 -2.06 -16.31
CA ALA A 99 -18.11 -2.88 -17.01
C ALA A 99 -17.24 -3.69 -16.02
N ALA A 100 -16.90 -3.11 -14.87
CA ALA A 100 -16.19 -3.83 -13.83
C ALA A 100 -16.99 -5.01 -13.25
N LEU A 101 -18.31 -4.87 -13.12
CA LEU A 101 -19.19 -5.97 -12.69
C LEU A 101 -19.29 -7.10 -13.73
N ALA A 102 -19.16 -6.79 -15.00
CA ALA A 102 -19.23 -7.76 -16.10
C ALA A 102 -17.92 -8.57 -16.25
N ARG A 103 -16.87 -8.24 -15.54
CA ARG A 103 -15.59 -8.96 -15.61
C ARG A 103 -15.70 -10.37 -15.03
N PRO A 104 -14.96 -11.34 -15.57
CA PRO A 104 -14.93 -12.70 -15.03
C PRO A 104 -14.48 -12.77 -13.56
N ASP A 105 -13.63 -11.83 -13.11
CA ASP A 105 -13.08 -11.77 -11.76
C ASP A 105 -13.91 -10.92 -10.78
N ALA A 106 -15.05 -10.37 -11.20
CA ALA A 106 -15.91 -9.51 -10.37
C ALA A 106 -16.37 -10.20 -9.07
N ALA A 107 -16.77 -11.47 -9.17
CA ALA A 107 -17.20 -12.25 -8.01
C ALA A 107 -16.06 -12.48 -7.00
N ALA A 108 -14.84 -12.73 -7.46
CA ALA A 108 -13.68 -12.90 -6.59
C ALA A 108 -13.36 -11.63 -5.78
N ARG A 109 -13.66 -10.45 -6.33
CA ARG A 109 -13.52 -9.15 -5.64
C ARG A 109 -14.71 -8.83 -4.73
N GLY A 110 -15.83 -9.53 -4.88
CA GLY A 110 -17.09 -9.23 -4.20
C GLY A 110 -17.68 -7.90 -4.67
N TYR A 111 -17.61 -7.62 -5.98
CA TYR A 111 -18.16 -6.40 -6.57
C TYR A 111 -19.69 -6.41 -6.58
N LYS A 112 -20.26 -5.27 -6.20
CA LYS A 112 -21.68 -4.93 -6.36
C LYS A 112 -21.81 -3.46 -6.72
N LEU A 113 -22.84 -3.11 -7.49
CA LEU A 113 -23.19 -1.71 -7.75
C LEU A 113 -24.39 -1.32 -6.89
N PHE A 114 -24.21 -0.33 -6.05
CA PHE A 114 -25.24 0.17 -5.15
C PHE A 114 -25.85 1.47 -5.68
N ALA A 115 -27.15 1.60 -5.53
CA ALA A 115 -27.82 2.89 -5.60
C ALA A 115 -27.38 3.77 -4.40
N PRO A 116 -27.54 5.11 -4.49
CA PRO A 116 -27.13 6.01 -3.42
C PRO A 116 -27.69 5.64 -2.04
N ASP A 117 -28.95 5.23 -1.96
CA ASP A 117 -29.58 4.89 -0.68
C ASP A 117 -29.01 3.59 -0.08
N GLU A 118 -28.69 2.62 -0.92
CA GLU A 118 -28.01 1.38 -0.47
C GLU A 118 -26.61 1.68 0.04
N ALA A 119 -25.87 2.54 -0.68
CA ALA A 119 -24.53 2.98 -0.25
C ALA A 119 -24.58 3.76 1.07
N ARG A 120 -25.56 4.66 1.25
CA ARG A 120 -25.80 5.40 2.49
C ARG A 120 -26.24 4.52 3.65
N ALA A 121 -27.01 3.47 3.38
CA ALA A 121 -27.37 2.49 4.40
C ALA A 121 -26.13 1.77 4.94
N LEU A 122 -25.16 1.48 4.07
CA LEU A 122 -23.89 0.88 4.45
C LEU A 122 -22.92 1.87 5.11
N ASN A 123 -22.85 3.12 4.58
CA ASN A 123 -22.00 4.19 5.09
C ASN A 123 -22.78 5.49 5.28
N PRO A 124 -23.42 5.69 6.44
CA PRO A 124 -24.29 6.86 6.70
C PRO A 124 -23.58 8.22 6.69
N ALA A 125 -22.24 8.24 6.74
CA ALA A 125 -21.47 9.47 6.63
C ALA A 125 -21.53 10.09 5.23
N LEU A 126 -21.90 9.32 4.19
CA LEU A 126 -21.97 9.76 2.79
C LEU A 126 -23.33 10.43 2.49
N ARG A 127 -23.49 11.68 2.95
CA ARG A 127 -24.74 12.45 2.79
C ARG A 127 -24.79 13.32 1.54
N GLY A 128 -23.64 13.48 0.87
CA GLY A 128 -23.53 14.31 -0.32
C GLY A 128 -24.02 13.62 -1.59
N ASP A 129 -23.71 14.22 -2.73
CA ASP A 129 -24.27 13.80 -4.03
C ASP A 129 -23.34 12.84 -4.77
N PHE A 130 -23.90 11.72 -5.17
CA PHE A 130 -23.33 10.74 -6.11
C PHE A 130 -24.43 9.93 -6.76
N ALA A 131 -24.16 9.37 -7.95
CA ALA A 131 -25.16 8.66 -8.75
C ALA A 131 -25.24 7.16 -8.45
N ALA A 132 -24.12 6.55 -8.08
CA ALA A 132 -23.99 5.15 -7.68
C ALA A 132 -22.69 4.93 -6.93
N ALA A 133 -22.50 3.74 -6.38
CA ALA A 133 -21.26 3.33 -5.71
C ALA A 133 -20.89 1.89 -6.09
N LEU A 134 -19.66 1.69 -6.56
CA LEU A 134 -19.10 0.36 -6.74
C LEU A 134 -18.57 -0.13 -5.39
N TRP A 135 -19.20 -1.14 -4.84
CA TRP A 135 -18.79 -1.85 -3.63
C TRP A 135 -17.76 -2.92 -3.96
N CYS A 136 -16.70 -2.99 -3.17
CA CYS A 136 -15.77 -4.12 -3.15
C CYS A 136 -15.70 -4.71 -1.74
N GLU A 137 -16.26 -5.90 -1.57
CA GLU A 137 -16.32 -6.59 -0.28
C GLU A 137 -14.93 -7.01 0.24
N ARG A 138 -14.03 -7.35 -0.69
CA ARG A 138 -12.71 -7.88 -0.34
C ARG A 138 -11.72 -6.83 0.12
N ASP A 139 -12.00 -5.55 -0.07
CA ASP A 139 -11.15 -4.50 0.47
C ASP A 139 -11.20 -4.46 2.00
N ALA A 140 -10.08 -4.10 2.59
CA ALA A 140 -9.92 -4.00 4.04
C ALA A 140 -8.99 -2.84 4.40
N ALA A 141 -8.78 -2.61 5.68
CA ALA A 141 -7.85 -1.60 6.17
C ALA A 141 -7.07 -2.07 7.40
N VAL A 142 -5.91 -1.49 7.60
CA VAL A 142 -5.08 -1.60 8.82
C VAL A 142 -4.67 -0.20 9.28
N GLU A 143 -4.08 -0.09 10.46
CA GLU A 143 -3.51 1.17 10.95
C GLU A 143 -2.03 1.29 10.56
N PRO A 144 -1.66 1.99 9.48
CA PRO A 144 -0.30 1.93 8.93
C PRO A 144 0.76 2.48 9.89
N ARG A 145 0.42 3.45 10.73
CA ARG A 145 1.37 4.08 11.65
C ARG A 145 1.71 3.23 12.87
N THR A 146 0.90 2.25 13.19
CA THR A 146 1.10 1.35 14.35
C THR A 146 1.31 -0.10 13.97
N ALA A 147 0.85 -0.53 12.80
CA ALA A 147 0.89 -1.93 12.38
C ALA A 147 2.31 -2.52 12.43
N GLN A 148 3.32 -1.79 11.92
CA GLN A 148 4.70 -2.28 11.91
C GLN A 148 5.25 -2.47 13.33
N LEU A 149 4.96 -1.55 14.23
CA LEU A 149 5.34 -1.65 15.65
C LEU A 149 4.67 -2.88 16.30
N ARG A 150 3.37 -3.06 16.10
CA ARG A 150 2.61 -4.17 16.69
C ARG A 150 3.05 -5.53 16.17
N LEU A 151 3.35 -5.63 14.88
CA LEU A 151 3.91 -6.84 14.29
C LEU A 151 5.28 -7.18 14.87
N ARG A 152 6.15 -6.18 15.05
CA ARG A 152 7.46 -6.36 15.68
C ARG A 152 7.34 -6.78 17.15
N GLU A 153 6.45 -6.15 17.91
CA GLU A 153 6.17 -6.56 19.30
C GLU A 153 5.74 -8.04 19.38
N GLU A 154 4.95 -8.51 18.43
CA GLU A 154 4.57 -9.93 18.35
C GLU A 154 5.75 -10.81 18.00
N LEU A 155 6.55 -10.43 17.00
CA LEU A 155 7.78 -11.15 16.61
C LEU A 155 8.79 -11.26 17.75
N LEU A 156 8.93 -10.22 18.56
CA LEU A 156 9.83 -10.20 19.73
C LEU A 156 9.47 -11.19 20.82
N LYS A 157 8.24 -11.77 20.82
CA LYS A 157 7.87 -12.85 21.72
C LYS A 157 8.54 -14.17 21.33
N SER A 158 8.99 -14.31 20.09
CA SER A 158 9.69 -15.49 19.60
C SER A 158 11.18 -15.43 19.97
N PRO A 159 11.75 -16.49 20.57
CA PRO A 159 13.20 -16.56 20.80
C PRO A 159 14.01 -16.69 19.50
N ARG A 160 13.34 -16.89 18.36
CA ARG A 160 13.96 -16.99 17.03
C ARG A 160 14.09 -15.64 16.33
N TYR A 161 13.58 -14.56 16.90
CA TYR A 161 13.61 -13.25 16.28
C TYR A 161 14.47 -12.27 17.05
N THR A 162 15.39 -11.62 16.33
CA THR A 162 16.22 -10.54 16.83
C THR A 162 16.01 -9.29 15.99
N PHE A 163 15.75 -8.16 16.63
CA PHE A 163 15.64 -6.86 15.98
C PHE A 163 16.83 -5.97 16.32
N LEU A 164 17.47 -5.41 15.31
CA LEU A 164 18.64 -4.54 15.42
C LEU A 164 18.32 -3.17 14.81
N PRO A 165 17.73 -2.23 15.59
CA PRO A 165 17.47 -0.87 15.14
C PRO A 165 18.73 -0.01 15.17
N GLY A 166 18.73 1.10 14.38
CA GLY A 166 19.82 2.07 14.34
C GLY A 166 21.09 1.52 13.69
N ARG A 167 20.95 0.55 12.77
CA ARG A 167 22.07 -0.08 12.05
C ARG A 167 21.81 -0.10 10.56
N GLU A 168 22.65 0.54 9.80
CA GLU A 168 22.58 0.54 8.33
C GLU A 168 23.51 -0.51 7.73
N VAL A 169 22.98 -1.44 6.97
CA VAL A 169 23.79 -2.40 6.22
C VAL A 169 24.50 -1.67 5.08
N ARG A 170 25.83 -1.79 5.07
CA ARG A 170 26.74 -1.06 4.17
C ARG A 170 27.37 -1.93 3.10
N ASP A 171 27.48 -3.23 3.34
CA ASP A 171 28.29 -4.09 2.49
C ASP A 171 27.80 -5.55 2.53
N VAL A 172 27.99 -6.26 1.43
CA VAL A 172 27.90 -7.72 1.34
C VAL A 172 29.31 -8.28 1.39
N VAL A 173 29.64 -8.98 2.48
CA VAL A 173 31.03 -9.38 2.79
C VAL A 173 31.31 -10.85 2.53
N GLY A 174 30.35 -11.59 2.02
CA GLY A 174 30.48 -13.01 1.69
C GLY A 174 29.15 -13.68 1.39
N PRO A 175 29.11 -14.99 1.20
CA PRO A 175 27.88 -15.75 1.03
C PRO A 175 26.90 -15.48 2.20
N ALA A 176 25.70 -15.04 1.90
CA ALA A 176 24.66 -14.70 2.86
C ALA A 176 25.17 -13.93 4.09
N ALA A 177 26.12 -12.99 3.88
CA ALA A 177 26.76 -12.21 4.95
C ALA A 177 26.77 -10.72 4.62
N VAL A 178 26.34 -9.91 5.58
CA VAL A 178 26.31 -8.44 5.47
C VAL A 178 27.04 -7.80 6.64
N ARG A 179 27.61 -6.60 6.42
CA ARG A 179 28.22 -5.77 7.44
C ARG A 179 27.43 -4.48 7.62
N ASP A 180 27.18 -4.12 8.87
CA ASP A 180 26.52 -2.86 9.22
C ASP A 180 27.52 -1.71 9.44
N ASP A 181 27.01 -0.51 9.66
CA ASP A 181 27.78 0.72 9.90
C ASP A 181 28.44 0.79 11.28
N HIS A 182 28.13 -0.15 12.18
CA HIS A 182 28.87 -0.35 13.44
C HIS A 182 30.08 -1.28 13.24
N GLY A 183 30.23 -1.89 12.06
CA GLY A 183 31.31 -2.83 11.74
C GLY A 183 30.95 -4.29 12.05
N ASP A 184 29.79 -4.56 12.60
CA ASP A 184 29.36 -5.92 12.93
C ASP A 184 28.97 -6.70 11.65
N VAL A 185 29.37 -7.97 11.60
CA VAL A 185 29.04 -8.87 10.50
C VAL A 185 27.91 -9.81 10.91
N HIS A 186 26.85 -9.82 10.09
CA HIS A 186 25.68 -10.68 10.29
C HIS A 186 25.68 -11.75 9.20
N THR A 187 25.75 -13.01 9.60
CA THR A 187 25.77 -14.16 8.70
C THR A 187 24.50 -14.99 8.84
N GLY A 188 24.02 -15.53 7.75
CA GLY A 188 22.86 -16.42 7.71
C GLY A 188 22.98 -17.45 6.60
N ASP A 189 21.89 -18.15 6.33
CA ASP A 189 21.72 -19.02 5.16
C ASP A 189 21.14 -18.24 3.98
N ALA A 190 20.44 -17.11 4.27
CA ALA A 190 19.92 -16.18 3.28
C ALA A 190 19.90 -14.75 3.83
N VAL A 191 20.10 -13.77 2.95
CA VAL A 191 19.90 -12.33 3.20
C VAL A 191 18.82 -11.84 2.25
N VAL A 192 17.84 -11.11 2.78
CA VAL A 192 16.80 -10.45 2.00
C VAL A 192 16.86 -8.94 2.23
N LEU A 193 17.25 -8.20 1.19
CA LEU A 193 17.33 -6.74 1.21
C LEU A 193 15.96 -6.16 0.86
N CYS A 194 15.28 -5.56 1.83
CA CYS A 194 13.96 -4.94 1.70
C CYS A 194 14.06 -3.43 1.95
N THR A 195 14.84 -2.73 1.13
CA THR A 195 15.27 -1.34 1.36
C THR A 195 14.21 -0.29 0.97
N GLY A 196 13.03 -0.72 0.51
CA GLY A 196 11.94 0.17 0.12
C GLY A 196 12.36 1.10 -1.03
N ALA A 197 12.13 2.40 -0.85
CA ALA A 197 12.47 3.43 -1.85
C ALA A 197 13.94 3.90 -1.77
N TRP A 198 14.75 3.30 -0.93
CA TRP A 198 16.17 3.59 -0.85
C TRP A 198 16.93 2.78 -1.90
N LEU A 199 17.14 3.40 -3.07
CA LEU A 199 17.73 2.78 -4.26
C LEU A 199 19.18 3.24 -4.50
N GLY A 200 19.76 3.99 -3.56
CA GLY A 200 21.16 4.45 -3.58
C GLY A 200 22.09 3.54 -2.77
N GLY A 201 23.37 3.92 -2.67
CA GLY A 201 24.37 3.19 -1.92
C GLY A 201 24.47 1.71 -2.32
N LEU A 202 24.41 0.82 -1.34
CA LEU A 202 24.54 -0.62 -1.54
C LEU A 202 23.61 -1.20 -2.63
N VAL A 203 22.37 -0.74 -2.70
CA VAL A 203 21.42 -1.22 -3.74
C VAL A 203 21.92 -0.88 -5.13
N ARG A 204 22.41 0.35 -5.34
CA ARG A 204 22.96 0.76 -6.64
C ARG A 204 24.23 0.01 -7.00
N GLU A 205 25.06 -0.31 -6.02
CA GLU A 205 26.29 -1.09 -6.24
C GLU A 205 25.99 -2.52 -6.62
N LEU A 206 24.99 -3.15 -6.00
CA LEU A 206 24.60 -4.54 -6.25
C LEU A 206 23.72 -4.72 -7.50
N ALA A 207 22.87 -3.73 -7.81
CA ALA A 207 21.92 -3.77 -8.90
C ALA A 207 21.87 -2.40 -9.63
N PRO A 208 22.92 -2.06 -10.41
CA PRO A 208 23.05 -0.75 -11.06
C PRO A 208 21.95 -0.47 -12.09
N ASP A 209 21.43 -1.51 -12.74
CA ASP A 209 20.40 -1.43 -13.77
C ASP A 209 19.02 -1.82 -13.27
N LEU A 210 18.79 -1.67 -11.95
CA LEU A 210 17.53 -2.00 -11.29
C LEU A 210 16.33 -1.33 -11.98
N PRO A 211 15.36 -2.10 -12.56
CA PRO A 211 14.21 -1.55 -13.29
C PRO A 211 13.10 -1.10 -12.32
N VAL A 212 13.47 -0.27 -11.37
CA VAL A 212 12.59 0.26 -10.33
C VAL A 212 12.77 1.77 -10.25
N ARG A 213 11.67 2.49 -10.16
CA ARG A 213 11.63 3.94 -9.98
C ARG A 213 11.05 4.30 -8.62
N ARG A 214 11.26 5.55 -8.21
CA ARG A 214 10.58 6.12 -7.05
C ARG A 214 9.35 6.90 -7.50
N VAL A 215 8.30 6.84 -6.68
CA VAL A 215 7.06 7.62 -6.85
C VAL A 215 6.80 8.36 -5.57
N ARG A 216 6.55 9.68 -5.67
CA ARG A 216 6.20 10.55 -4.54
C ARG A 216 4.72 10.89 -4.60
N LEU A 217 4.09 10.94 -3.42
CA LEU A 217 2.68 11.31 -3.28
C LEU A 217 2.46 12.19 -2.06
N GLN A 218 1.47 13.08 -2.16
CA GLN A 218 1.02 13.94 -1.08
C GLN A 218 -0.26 13.41 -0.45
N MET A 219 -0.33 13.48 0.87
CA MET A 219 -1.45 13.00 1.67
C MET A 219 -1.71 13.93 2.84
N MET A 220 -2.91 13.86 3.41
CA MET A 220 -3.29 14.59 4.61
C MET A 220 -4.09 13.74 5.58
N GLN A 221 -4.18 14.19 6.82
CA GLN A 221 -5.06 13.64 7.85
C GLN A 221 -5.77 14.76 8.60
N THR A 222 -7.07 14.56 8.84
CA THR A 222 -7.91 15.50 9.57
C THR A 222 -7.96 15.21 11.07
N ASP A 223 -8.55 16.14 11.82
CA ASP A 223 -9.14 15.86 13.13
C ASP A 223 -10.27 14.83 12.99
N PRO A 224 -10.75 14.22 14.11
CA PRO A 224 -11.81 13.23 14.06
C PRO A 224 -13.08 13.75 13.34
N LEU A 225 -13.67 12.89 12.50
CA LEU A 225 -14.91 13.19 11.77
C LEU A 225 -16.10 13.40 12.72
N GLY A 226 -16.05 12.81 13.92
CA GLY A 226 -17.13 12.85 14.90
C GLY A 226 -18.22 11.80 14.69
N GLU A 227 -18.07 10.97 13.66
CA GLU A 227 -18.95 9.84 13.35
C GLU A 227 -18.17 8.73 12.61
N PRO A 228 -18.65 7.49 12.57
CA PRO A 228 -17.99 6.43 11.80
C PRO A 228 -18.08 6.68 10.30
N LEU A 229 -16.93 6.52 9.60
CA LEU A 229 -16.87 6.24 8.17
C LEU A 229 -16.68 4.73 8.03
N THR A 230 -17.77 4.02 7.82
CA THR A 230 -17.82 2.56 7.98
C THR A 230 -17.11 1.78 6.88
N THR A 231 -16.87 2.40 5.72
CA THR A 231 -16.12 1.81 4.60
C THR A 231 -14.95 2.71 4.22
N SER A 232 -13.94 2.18 3.53
CA SER A 232 -13.06 3.03 2.75
C SER A 232 -13.84 3.64 1.58
N VAL A 233 -13.41 4.82 1.12
CA VAL A 233 -14.09 5.54 0.04
C VAL A 233 -13.07 5.95 -1.02
N ALA A 234 -13.46 5.82 -2.29
CA ALA A 234 -12.71 6.30 -3.45
C ALA A 234 -13.63 7.12 -4.37
N ASP A 235 -13.05 7.96 -5.21
CA ASP A 235 -13.76 8.60 -6.31
C ASP A 235 -13.55 7.86 -7.65
N ALA A 236 -14.26 8.30 -8.68
CA ALA A 236 -14.18 7.69 -10.01
C ALA A 236 -12.84 7.95 -10.74
N ASP A 237 -11.99 8.86 -10.28
CA ASP A 237 -10.63 9.00 -10.80
C ASP A 237 -9.77 7.77 -10.50
N SER A 238 -10.16 6.95 -9.50
CA SER A 238 -9.61 5.62 -9.26
C SER A 238 -9.76 4.69 -10.46
N PHE A 239 -10.82 4.83 -11.26
CA PHE A 239 -11.00 4.05 -12.48
C PHE A 239 -9.92 4.35 -13.54
N ARG A 240 -9.48 5.61 -13.60
CA ARG A 240 -8.42 6.03 -14.52
C ARG A 240 -7.04 5.55 -14.08
N TYR A 241 -6.84 5.41 -12.77
CA TYR A 241 -5.56 5.07 -12.17
C TYR A 241 -5.31 3.56 -12.10
N TYR A 242 -6.30 2.78 -11.66
CA TYR A 242 -6.12 1.35 -11.41
C TYR A 242 -6.35 0.48 -12.65
N PRO A 243 -5.48 -0.53 -12.88
CA PRO A 243 -5.56 -1.38 -14.07
C PRO A 243 -6.79 -2.30 -14.11
N ALA A 244 -7.47 -2.54 -12.98
CA ALA A 244 -8.69 -3.35 -12.91
C ALA A 244 -9.82 -2.83 -13.80
N TYR A 245 -9.85 -1.52 -14.07
CA TYR A 245 -10.97 -0.86 -14.73
C TYR A 245 -10.76 -0.62 -16.24
N ARG A 246 -9.65 -1.13 -16.79
CA ARG A 246 -9.40 -1.04 -18.25
C ARG A 246 -10.54 -1.70 -19.03
N SER A 247 -11.19 -0.90 -19.85
CA SER A 247 -12.37 -1.29 -20.64
C SER A 247 -12.65 -0.25 -21.71
N PRO A 248 -13.45 -0.57 -22.75
CA PRO A 248 -13.94 0.42 -23.72
C PRO A 248 -14.70 1.58 -23.06
N GLU A 249 -15.42 1.32 -21.96
CA GLU A 249 -16.14 2.32 -21.17
C GLU A 249 -15.18 3.31 -20.50
N LEU A 250 -14.03 2.83 -20.01
CA LEU A 250 -12.99 3.72 -19.48
C LEU A 250 -12.36 4.58 -20.58
N ASP A 251 -12.14 4.03 -21.77
CA ASP A 251 -11.65 4.79 -22.91
C ASP A 251 -12.66 5.89 -23.31
N ALA A 252 -13.96 5.57 -23.30
CA ALA A 252 -15.04 6.53 -23.55
C ALA A 252 -15.13 7.61 -22.45
N LEU A 253 -14.91 7.23 -21.18
CA LEU A 253 -14.83 8.19 -20.08
C LEU A 253 -13.65 9.15 -20.28
N ASN A 254 -12.47 8.63 -20.59
CA ASN A 254 -11.26 9.44 -20.80
C ASN A 254 -11.40 10.40 -21.99
N ALA A 255 -12.07 9.97 -23.07
CA ALA A 255 -12.28 10.79 -24.25
C ALA A 255 -13.39 11.86 -24.08
N GLY A 256 -14.38 11.58 -23.26
CA GLY A 256 -15.61 12.39 -23.18
C GLY A 256 -15.82 13.16 -21.88
N GLN A 257 -14.95 12.99 -20.90
CA GLN A 257 -15.03 13.69 -19.61
C GLN A 257 -13.62 14.02 -19.12
N GLU A 258 -13.26 15.29 -19.21
CA GLU A 258 -11.96 15.76 -18.68
C GLU A 258 -11.93 15.66 -17.15
N GLN A 259 -10.75 15.33 -16.62
CA GLN A 259 -10.50 15.48 -15.19
C GLN A 259 -10.43 16.97 -14.82
N PRO A 260 -10.76 17.34 -13.57
CA PRO A 260 -10.42 18.67 -13.06
C PRO A 260 -8.92 18.97 -13.28
N PRO A 261 -8.55 20.20 -13.66
CA PRO A 261 -7.17 20.54 -14.02
C PRO A 261 -6.13 20.14 -12.97
N THR A 262 -6.42 20.37 -11.69
CA THR A 262 -5.53 19.97 -10.58
C THR A 262 -5.37 18.47 -10.51
N ALA A 263 -6.47 17.71 -10.63
CA ALA A 263 -6.41 16.24 -10.60
C ALA A 263 -5.58 15.67 -11.77
N ALA A 264 -5.76 16.22 -12.97
CA ALA A 264 -5.00 15.82 -14.15
C ALA A 264 -3.51 16.17 -14.02
N ALA A 265 -3.18 17.39 -13.58
CA ALA A 265 -1.80 17.86 -13.43
C ALA A 265 -1.01 17.04 -12.41
N HIS A 266 -1.64 16.66 -11.30
CA HIS A 266 -1.01 15.91 -10.21
C HIS A 266 -1.30 14.40 -10.25
N LYS A 267 -1.93 13.90 -11.31
CA LYS A 267 -2.29 12.48 -11.50
C LYS A 267 -3.00 11.91 -10.26
N MET A 268 -4.05 12.63 -9.85
CA MET A 268 -4.75 12.37 -8.60
C MET A 268 -5.86 11.34 -8.73
N GLN A 269 -6.14 10.72 -7.63
CA GLN A 269 -7.38 10.04 -7.29
C GLN A 269 -7.72 10.34 -5.83
N LEU A 270 -8.98 10.25 -5.45
CA LEU A 270 -9.35 10.29 -4.05
C LEU A 270 -9.38 8.88 -3.47
N LEU A 271 -8.64 8.70 -2.38
CA LEU A 271 -8.85 7.61 -1.42
C LEU A 271 -9.01 8.22 -0.03
N MET A 272 -9.97 7.70 0.74
CA MET A 272 -10.28 8.16 2.10
C MET A 272 -10.52 6.98 3.03
N VAL A 273 -9.79 6.95 4.14
CA VAL A 273 -9.88 5.89 5.16
C VAL A 273 -9.92 6.52 6.55
N GLN A 274 -10.86 6.10 7.38
CA GLN A 274 -10.89 6.55 8.77
C GLN A 274 -9.86 5.79 9.61
N ARG A 275 -9.16 6.53 10.45
CA ARG A 275 -8.21 6.01 11.45
C ARG A 275 -8.91 5.64 12.75
N ALA A 276 -8.22 4.88 13.59
CA ALA A 276 -8.72 4.49 14.92
C ALA A 276 -9.05 5.70 15.83
N ASP A 277 -8.37 6.83 15.63
CA ASP A 277 -8.64 8.09 16.33
C ASP A 277 -9.83 8.88 15.77
N GLY A 278 -10.48 8.36 14.72
CA GLY A 278 -11.61 9.00 14.05
C GLY A 278 -11.22 10.00 12.95
N GLY A 279 -9.95 10.35 12.81
CA GLY A 279 -9.45 11.21 11.74
C GLY A 279 -9.50 10.53 10.38
N LEU A 280 -9.58 11.31 9.31
CA LEU A 280 -9.59 10.81 7.94
C LEU A 280 -8.21 10.95 7.32
N THR A 281 -7.63 9.85 6.84
CA THR A 281 -6.48 9.88 5.93
C THR A 281 -7.01 10.00 4.51
N ILE A 282 -6.57 11.04 3.79
CA ILE A 282 -7.05 11.43 2.47
C ILE A 282 -5.84 11.66 1.56
N GLY A 283 -5.91 11.25 0.33
CA GLY A 283 -4.90 11.45 -0.73
C GLY A 283 -5.43 10.90 -2.07
N ASP A 284 -4.63 10.84 -3.09
CA ASP A 284 -3.22 11.22 -3.16
C ASP A 284 -2.85 11.80 -4.53
N THR A 285 -1.62 12.28 -4.64
CA THR A 285 -0.99 12.69 -5.90
C THR A 285 0.01 11.63 -6.35
N HIS A 286 0.47 11.69 -7.63
CA HIS A 286 1.54 10.83 -8.12
C HIS A 286 2.56 11.64 -8.92
N GLU A 287 3.78 11.69 -8.41
CA GLU A 287 4.92 12.36 -9.03
C GLU A 287 5.98 11.32 -9.39
N TYR A 288 6.30 11.23 -10.67
CA TYR A 288 7.23 10.23 -11.23
C TYR A 288 8.57 10.82 -11.66
N GLU A 289 8.64 12.13 -11.77
CA GLU A 289 9.80 12.84 -12.31
C GLU A 289 10.83 13.15 -11.23
N HIS A 290 12.10 13.18 -11.60
CA HIS A 290 13.21 13.51 -10.73
C HIS A 290 13.94 14.78 -11.21
N PRO A 291 14.46 15.61 -10.27
CA PRO A 291 14.26 15.50 -8.82
C PRO A 291 12.79 15.75 -8.43
N PHE A 292 12.33 15.14 -7.34
CA PHE A 292 11.02 15.47 -6.80
C PHE A 292 10.98 16.93 -6.34
N ALA A 293 9.78 17.53 -6.36
CA ALA A 293 9.58 18.85 -5.80
C ALA A 293 10.06 18.90 -4.33
N PHE A 294 10.68 20.00 -3.95
CA PHE A 294 11.19 20.17 -2.59
C PHE A 294 10.06 20.25 -1.58
N ASP A 295 9.04 21.05 -1.90
CA ASP A 295 7.88 21.28 -1.04
C ASP A 295 6.68 20.39 -1.39
N THR A 296 5.70 20.34 -0.49
CA THR A 296 4.32 19.97 -0.82
C THR A 296 3.58 21.24 -1.25
N VAL A 297 2.68 21.10 -2.24
CA VAL A 297 1.86 22.21 -2.74
C VAL A 297 0.42 22.08 -2.24
N GLU A 298 -0.30 23.21 -2.11
CA GLU A 298 -1.64 23.23 -1.52
C GLU A 298 -2.75 22.83 -2.50
N ASP A 299 -2.62 23.15 -3.80
CA ASP A 299 -3.68 22.87 -4.79
C ASP A 299 -4.27 21.46 -4.74
N PRO A 300 -3.48 20.37 -4.59
CA PRO A 300 -4.03 19.03 -4.41
C PRO A 300 -4.90 18.88 -3.14
N TYR A 301 -4.51 19.53 -2.05
CA TYR A 301 -5.27 19.45 -0.80
C TYR A 301 -6.60 20.20 -0.89
N ASP A 302 -6.63 21.34 -1.57
CA ASP A 302 -7.86 22.09 -1.84
C ASP A 302 -8.81 21.26 -2.69
N HIS A 303 -8.31 20.65 -3.77
CA HIS A 303 -9.09 19.75 -4.61
C HIS A 303 -9.65 18.54 -3.83
N LEU A 304 -8.81 17.85 -3.05
CA LEU A 304 -9.25 16.72 -2.22
C LEU A 304 -10.31 17.14 -1.19
N THR A 305 -10.15 18.32 -0.59
CA THR A 305 -11.12 18.87 0.36
C THR A 305 -12.47 19.08 -0.29
N GLU A 306 -12.50 19.71 -1.47
CA GLU A 306 -13.73 19.94 -2.23
C GLU A 306 -14.45 18.62 -2.57
N VAL A 307 -13.71 17.63 -3.07
CA VAL A 307 -14.27 16.31 -3.43
C VAL A 307 -14.85 15.60 -2.20
N VAL A 308 -14.11 15.59 -1.08
CA VAL A 308 -14.55 14.94 0.16
C VAL A 308 -15.77 15.63 0.74
N GLU A 309 -15.80 16.97 0.80
CA GLU A 309 -16.96 17.74 1.27
C GLU A 309 -18.18 17.47 0.41
N GLY A 310 -18.01 17.35 -0.90
CA GLY A 310 -19.06 16.96 -1.84
C GLY A 310 -19.67 15.58 -1.54
N PHE A 311 -18.86 14.60 -1.12
CA PHE A 311 -19.36 13.26 -0.77
C PHE A 311 -19.92 13.18 0.66
N LEU A 312 -19.31 13.88 1.61
CA LEU A 312 -19.80 13.90 2.99
C LEU A 312 -21.06 14.78 3.15
N GLY A 313 -21.29 15.74 2.23
CA GLY A 313 -22.38 16.72 2.35
C GLY A 313 -22.20 17.66 3.56
N ARG A 314 -20.94 17.87 3.98
CA ARG A 314 -20.57 18.72 5.11
C ARG A 314 -19.11 19.17 5.00
N PRO A 315 -18.73 20.26 5.70
CA PRO A 315 -17.34 20.68 5.77
C PRO A 315 -16.42 19.60 6.33
N LEU A 316 -15.22 19.50 5.78
CA LEU A 316 -14.17 18.63 6.26
C LEU A 316 -13.69 19.11 7.63
N PRO A 317 -13.45 18.22 8.61
CA PRO A 317 -12.75 18.58 9.83
C PRO A 317 -11.38 19.20 9.53
N LYS A 318 -10.89 20.03 10.44
CA LYS A 318 -9.60 20.70 10.30
C LYS A 318 -8.50 19.68 9.92
N VAL A 319 -7.70 20.02 8.92
CA VAL A 319 -6.51 19.23 8.56
C VAL A 319 -5.48 19.37 9.67
N ARG A 320 -5.10 18.25 10.28
CA ARG A 320 -4.15 18.16 11.38
C ARG A 320 -2.71 18.07 10.89
N ARG A 321 -2.51 17.35 9.79
CA ARG A 321 -1.17 17.12 9.21
C ARG A 321 -1.20 16.84 7.72
N ARG A 322 -0.11 17.23 7.06
CA ARG A 322 0.19 16.92 5.66
C ARG A 322 1.57 16.27 5.59
N TRP A 323 1.77 15.38 4.64
CA TRP A 323 3.06 14.73 4.42
C TRP A 323 3.21 14.27 2.97
N ALA A 324 4.46 13.99 2.59
CA ALA A 324 4.75 13.25 1.37
C ALA A 324 5.24 11.84 1.72
N GLY A 325 4.82 10.86 0.93
CA GLY A 325 5.34 9.50 0.94
C GLY A 325 6.13 9.24 -0.33
N VAL A 326 7.13 8.36 -0.24
CA VAL A 326 7.87 7.89 -1.42
C VAL A 326 7.95 6.39 -1.36
N TYR A 327 7.54 5.71 -2.42
CA TYR A 327 7.68 4.27 -2.58
C TYR A 327 8.46 3.90 -3.83
N ALA A 328 9.00 2.68 -3.84
CA ALA A 328 9.61 2.07 -5.01
C ALA A 328 8.57 1.32 -5.84
N GLN A 329 8.61 1.49 -7.16
CA GLN A 329 7.70 0.87 -8.12
C GLN A 329 8.47 0.26 -9.28
N CYS A 330 8.16 -0.98 -9.65
CA CYS A 330 8.67 -1.54 -10.90
C CYS A 330 8.31 -0.63 -12.07
N VAL A 331 9.26 -0.39 -12.98
CA VAL A 331 9.01 0.39 -14.21
C VAL A 331 7.97 -0.30 -15.06
N ASP A 332 8.08 -1.62 -15.21
CA ASP A 332 6.99 -2.46 -15.71
C ASP A 332 5.96 -2.67 -14.60
N THR A 333 4.87 -1.91 -14.65
CA THR A 333 3.81 -1.92 -13.64
C THR A 333 2.98 -3.20 -13.62
N SER A 334 3.12 -4.09 -14.59
CA SER A 334 2.51 -5.42 -14.57
C SER A 334 3.17 -6.36 -13.55
N ARG A 335 4.42 -6.09 -13.19
CA ARG A 335 5.14 -6.85 -12.16
C ARG A 335 4.75 -6.38 -10.77
N VAL A 336 4.30 -7.29 -9.93
CA VAL A 336 3.88 -6.98 -8.55
C VAL A 336 5.05 -6.53 -7.68
N VAL A 337 6.21 -7.14 -7.87
CA VAL A 337 7.43 -6.88 -7.11
C VAL A 337 8.65 -7.22 -7.96
N HIS A 338 9.76 -6.55 -7.72
CA HIS A 338 11.07 -6.97 -8.24
C HIS A 338 11.77 -7.82 -7.20
N ARG A 339 12.14 -9.04 -7.59
CA ARG A 339 12.91 -10.00 -6.80
C ARG A 339 14.11 -10.45 -7.62
N GLU A 340 15.31 -10.25 -7.10
CA GLU A 340 16.55 -10.53 -7.80
C GLU A 340 17.62 -11.08 -6.86
N ARG A 341 18.34 -12.10 -7.28
CA ARG A 341 19.55 -12.56 -6.61
C ARG A 341 20.70 -11.62 -6.95
N VAL A 342 21.16 -10.84 -5.99
CA VAL A 342 22.20 -9.80 -6.16
C VAL A 342 23.56 -10.24 -5.58
N GLY A 343 23.64 -11.43 -5.02
CA GLY A 343 24.86 -12.00 -4.45
C GLY A 343 24.66 -13.47 -4.08
N ASP A 344 25.69 -14.13 -3.62
CA ASP A 344 25.59 -15.50 -3.15
C ASP A 344 24.80 -15.56 -1.84
N GLY A 345 23.59 -16.15 -1.90
CA GLY A 345 22.65 -16.16 -0.78
C GLY A 345 22.03 -14.79 -0.46
N VAL A 346 22.17 -13.76 -1.33
CA VAL A 346 21.66 -12.41 -1.12
C VAL A 346 20.62 -12.04 -2.18
N TRP A 347 19.45 -11.63 -1.72
CA TRP A 347 18.30 -11.29 -2.55
C TRP A 347 17.85 -9.85 -2.30
N LEU A 348 17.46 -9.17 -3.35
CA LEU A 348 16.80 -7.86 -3.29
C LEU A 348 15.33 -8.02 -3.59
N VAL A 349 14.47 -7.52 -2.69
CA VAL A 349 13.01 -7.52 -2.85
C VAL A 349 12.50 -6.10 -2.69
N THR A 350 12.08 -5.47 -3.79
CA THR A 350 11.66 -4.06 -3.81
C THR A 350 10.67 -3.80 -4.95
N GLY A 351 10.18 -2.59 -5.07
CA GLY A 351 9.36 -2.16 -6.21
C GLY A 351 7.89 -2.58 -6.21
N PRO A 352 7.24 -2.90 -5.06
CA PRO A 352 5.81 -3.25 -5.08
C PRO A 352 4.90 -2.07 -5.44
N GLY A 353 5.41 -0.84 -5.45
CA GLY A 353 4.64 0.37 -5.75
C GLY A 353 3.57 0.62 -4.69
N GLY A 354 2.44 1.19 -5.10
CA GLY A 354 1.28 1.41 -4.24
C GLY A 354 0.61 0.12 -3.73
N ARG A 355 1.12 -1.05 -4.10
CA ARG A 355 0.64 -2.38 -3.67
C ARG A 355 1.35 -2.90 -2.42
N GLY A 356 2.37 -2.20 -1.94
CA GLY A 356 3.24 -2.68 -0.86
C GLY A 356 2.47 -3.07 0.40
N MET A 357 1.59 -2.22 0.91
CA MET A 357 0.77 -2.54 2.09
C MET A 357 -0.14 -3.73 1.83
N THR A 358 -0.86 -3.73 0.71
CA THR A 358 -1.76 -4.84 0.36
C THR A 358 -1.02 -6.15 0.22
N CYS A 359 0.01 -6.19 -0.65
CA CYS A 359 0.56 -7.45 -1.18
C CYS A 359 1.74 -8.02 -0.35
N SER A 360 2.32 -7.25 0.58
CA SER A 360 3.55 -7.68 1.28
C SER A 360 3.48 -9.05 1.96
N PRO A 361 2.37 -9.47 2.61
CA PRO A 361 2.32 -10.81 3.18
C PRO A 361 2.46 -11.91 2.13
N ALA A 362 1.75 -11.80 1.00
CA ALA A 362 1.85 -12.79 -0.07
C ALA A 362 3.20 -12.73 -0.81
N ILE A 363 3.76 -11.52 -1.01
CA ILE A 363 5.10 -11.36 -1.59
C ILE A 363 6.14 -12.08 -0.72
N ALA A 364 6.05 -11.94 0.59
CA ALA A 364 6.98 -12.60 1.52
C ALA A 364 6.78 -14.13 1.54
N GLU A 365 5.53 -14.60 1.53
CA GLU A 365 5.20 -16.02 1.40
C GLU A 365 5.81 -16.61 0.12
N GLN A 366 5.60 -15.96 -1.03
CA GLN A 366 6.18 -16.37 -2.32
C GLN A 366 7.71 -16.38 -2.29
N THR A 367 8.33 -15.38 -1.66
CA THR A 367 9.80 -15.35 -1.52
C THR A 367 10.29 -16.54 -0.70
N ALA A 368 9.64 -16.83 0.42
CA ALA A 368 10.00 -17.95 1.28
C ALA A 368 9.87 -19.30 0.54
N ASP A 369 8.79 -19.46 -0.27
CA ASP A 369 8.59 -20.66 -1.09
C ASP A 369 9.68 -20.80 -2.18
N GLU A 370 10.02 -19.72 -2.86
CA GLU A 370 11.05 -19.69 -3.92
C GLU A 370 12.45 -19.98 -3.35
N LEU A 371 12.75 -19.49 -2.17
CA LEU A 371 14.04 -19.69 -1.51
C LEU A 371 14.10 -21.00 -0.69
N GLY A 372 12.99 -21.70 -0.53
CA GLY A 372 12.92 -22.99 0.14
C GLY A 372 13.04 -22.89 1.67
N TRP A 373 12.59 -21.79 2.26
CA TRP A 373 12.51 -21.60 3.71
C TRP A 373 11.17 -21.08 4.20
#